data_61e089766638298cce41ee78b8b82cbc
#
_entry.id   61e089766638298cce41ee78b8b82cbc
#
_cell.length_a   1.000
_cell.length_b   1.000
_cell.length_c   1.000
_cell.angle_alpha   90.00
_cell.angle_beta   90.00
_cell.angle_gamma   90.00
#
_symmetry.space_group_name_H-M   'P 1'
#
loop_
_entity.id
_entity.type
_entity.pdbx_description
1 polymer ?
#
loop_
_entity_poly.entity_id
_entity_poly.type
_entity_poly.pdbx_seq_one_letter_code
_entity_poly.pdbx_strand_id
1 'polypeptide(L)'
;MISAADEDTAIAVAVVPGQDHDAPHLETMLDQALERVPDVQQIVGDKGFDGAAQRQACADRGATPVIPYRSNRKARKRLNKKSYAQRNMVERLLGKAKEFRRVATRYEKLKEVFLGLIHLTLGFIRLRRIANVNTA
;
A
#
# COMPACT_ATOMS: atom_id res chain seq x y z
N MET A 1 0.40 6.38 -3.71
CA MET A 1 0.21 5.39 -2.62
C MET A 1 -0.19 4.04 -3.22
N ILE A 2 0.18 2.96 -2.57
CA ILE A 2 -0.19 1.59 -2.96
C ILE A 2 -0.50 0.76 -1.71
N SER A 3 -1.56 -0.05 -1.76
CA SER A 3 -1.88 -1.09 -0.79
C SER A 3 -1.71 -2.45 -1.45
N ALA A 4 -1.11 -3.40 -0.76
CA ALA A 4 -0.83 -4.73 -1.31
C ALA A 4 -1.23 -5.84 -0.34
N ALA A 5 -1.72 -6.95 -0.87
CA ALA A 5 -1.96 -8.19 -0.13
C ALA A 5 -0.67 -9.03 -0.04
N ASP A 6 0.12 -9.03 -1.09
CA ASP A 6 1.41 -9.70 -1.17
C ASP A 6 2.36 -8.97 -2.15
N GLU A 7 3.55 -9.53 -2.40
CA GLU A 7 4.58 -8.93 -3.26
C GLU A 7 4.26 -8.91 -4.76
N ASP A 8 3.11 -9.44 -5.17
CA ASP A 8 2.65 -9.47 -6.56
C ASP A 8 1.21 -8.98 -6.73
N THR A 9 0.52 -8.66 -5.64
CA THR A 9 -0.90 -8.32 -5.66
C THR A 9 -1.14 -6.96 -5.00
N ALA A 10 -1.36 -5.95 -5.81
CA ALA A 10 -1.91 -4.68 -5.33
C ALA A 10 -3.42 -4.81 -5.08
N ILE A 11 -3.88 -4.22 -3.97
CA ILE A 11 -5.31 -4.16 -3.61
C ILE A 11 -5.88 -2.80 -4.00
N ALA A 12 -5.20 -1.72 -3.65
CA ALA A 12 -5.63 -0.37 -3.97
C ALA A 12 -4.44 0.50 -4.40
N VAL A 13 -4.70 1.46 -5.29
CA VAL A 13 -3.70 2.40 -5.82
C VAL A 13 -4.30 3.79 -5.89
N ALA A 14 -3.55 4.79 -5.41
CA ALA A 14 -3.86 6.19 -5.59
C ALA A 14 -2.64 6.97 -6.06
N VAL A 15 -2.83 7.84 -7.04
CA VAL A 15 -1.84 8.84 -7.45
C VAL A 15 -2.20 10.15 -6.79
N VAL A 16 -1.29 10.65 -5.96
CA VAL A 16 -1.42 11.92 -5.25
C VAL A 16 -0.31 12.86 -5.68
N PRO A 17 -0.50 14.19 -5.63
CA PRO A 17 0.56 15.15 -5.90
C PRO A 17 1.77 14.90 -5.00
N GLY A 18 2.99 15.09 -5.54
CA GLY A 18 4.22 14.75 -4.82
C GLY A 18 4.50 15.58 -3.57
N GLN A 19 3.87 16.76 -3.45
CA GLN A 19 3.93 17.63 -2.28
C GLN A 19 2.90 17.29 -1.20
N ASP A 20 1.90 16.48 -1.51
CA ASP A 20 0.87 16.10 -0.54
C ASP A 20 1.39 15.01 0.41
N HIS A 21 0.97 15.11 1.66
CA HIS A 21 1.19 14.04 2.61
C HIS A 21 0.26 12.87 2.34
N ASP A 22 0.76 11.64 2.45
CA ASP A 22 -0.05 10.43 2.24
C ASP A 22 -1.12 10.20 3.31
N ALA A 23 -0.90 10.73 4.52
CA ALA A 23 -1.76 10.47 5.67
C ALA A 23 -3.25 10.86 5.48
N PRO A 24 -3.62 12.00 4.86
CA PRO A 24 -5.02 12.34 4.58
C PRO A 24 -5.72 11.37 3.62
N HIS A 25 -4.97 10.71 2.74
CA HIS A 25 -5.51 9.81 1.73
C HIS A 25 -5.68 8.36 2.23
N LEU A 26 -5.29 8.08 3.50
CA LEU A 26 -5.35 6.73 4.04
C LEU A 26 -6.76 6.17 4.07
N GLU A 27 -7.75 6.95 4.49
CA GLU A 27 -9.14 6.49 4.62
C GLU A 27 -9.69 6.02 3.27
N THR A 28 -9.53 6.83 2.23
CA THR A 28 -9.95 6.46 0.87
C THR A 28 -9.25 5.18 0.40
N MET A 29 -7.96 5.02 0.71
CA MET A 29 -7.21 3.81 0.38
C MET A 29 -7.71 2.58 1.14
N LEU A 30 -8.09 2.76 2.42
CA LEU A 30 -8.67 1.69 3.24
C LEU A 30 -10.01 1.24 2.69
N ASP A 31 -10.88 2.18 2.34
CA ASP A 31 -12.20 1.88 1.78
C ASP A 31 -12.07 1.09 0.47
N GLN A 32 -11.23 1.55 -0.44
CA GLN A 32 -10.94 0.83 -1.69
C GLN A 32 -10.33 -0.57 -1.45
N ALA A 33 -9.51 -0.71 -0.42
CA ALA A 33 -8.91 -2.00 -0.09
C ALA A 33 -9.95 -2.97 0.48
N LEU A 34 -10.84 -2.49 1.36
CA LEU A 34 -11.86 -3.29 2.01
C LEU A 34 -12.99 -3.71 1.07
N GLU A 35 -13.31 -2.91 0.05
CA GLU A 35 -14.22 -3.32 -1.02
C GLU A 35 -13.75 -4.61 -1.74
N ARG A 36 -12.43 -4.79 -1.85
CA ARG A 36 -11.81 -5.94 -2.52
C ARG A 36 -11.44 -7.08 -1.59
N VAL A 37 -11.10 -6.76 -0.35
CA VAL A 37 -10.69 -7.70 0.69
C VAL A 37 -11.40 -7.31 1.99
N PRO A 38 -12.63 -7.80 2.23
CA PRO A 38 -13.43 -7.38 3.39
C PRO A 38 -12.84 -7.80 4.74
N ASP A 39 -12.12 -8.94 4.80
CA ASP A 39 -11.66 -9.56 6.05
C ASP A 39 -10.23 -9.15 6.43
N VAL A 40 -9.87 -7.87 6.26
CA VAL A 40 -8.55 -7.36 6.63
C VAL A 40 -8.41 -7.29 8.15
N GLN A 41 -7.53 -8.12 8.72
CA GLN A 41 -7.27 -8.16 10.16
C GLN A 41 -6.24 -7.12 10.62
N GLN A 42 -5.27 -6.80 9.77
CA GLN A 42 -4.15 -5.92 10.12
C GLN A 42 -3.81 -4.98 8.95
N ILE A 43 -3.49 -3.75 9.29
CA ILE A 43 -3.00 -2.74 8.33
C ILE A 43 -1.60 -2.35 8.73
N VAL A 44 -0.63 -2.70 7.88
CA VAL A 44 0.78 -2.39 8.11
C VAL A 44 1.15 -1.11 7.36
N GLY A 45 1.63 -0.11 8.07
CA GLY A 45 2.02 1.17 7.50
C GLY A 45 3.36 1.69 8.05
N ASP A 46 3.89 2.71 7.42
CA ASP A 46 5.11 3.37 7.89
C ASP A 46 4.81 4.45 8.97
N LYS A 47 5.86 5.10 9.48
CA LYS A 47 5.74 6.16 10.49
C LYS A 47 4.97 7.39 10.00
N GLY A 48 4.84 7.57 8.69
CA GLY A 48 4.06 8.67 8.10
C GLY A 48 2.60 8.62 8.53
N PHE A 49 2.09 7.41 8.71
CA PHE A 49 0.72 7.15 9.13
C PHE A 49 0.50 7.10 10.66
N ASP A 50 1.50 7.46 11.49
CA ASP A 50 1.36 7.48 12.95
C ASP A 50 0.58 8.70 13.46
N GLY A 51 -0.60 8.95 12.93
CA GLY A 51 -1.57 9.90 13.45
C GLY A 51 -2.66 9.22 14.30
N ALA A 52 -3.28 9.96 15.22
CA ALA A 52 -4.41 9.42 15.99
C ALA A 52 -5.60 9.11 15.06
N ALA A 53 -5.89 10.03 14.12
CA ALA A 53 -6.94 9.85 13.13
C ALA A 53 -6.70 8.62 12.24
N GLN A 54 -5.47 8.42 11.76
CA GLN A 54 -5.12 7.27 10.91
C GLN A 54 -5.27 5.94 11.64
N ARG A 55 -4.86 5.88 12.92
CA ARG A 55 -5.05 4.68 13.75
C ARG A 55 -6.51 4.42 14.05
N GLN A 56 -7.27 5.47 14.31
CA GLN A 56 -8.70 5.37 14.54
C GLN A 56 -9.42 4.89 13.27
N ALA A 57 -9.08 5.44 12.09
CA ALA A 57 -9.64 5.01 10.81
C ALA A 57 -9.43 3.51 10.53
N CYS A 58 -8.28 2.95 10.93
CA CYS A 58 -8.07 1.51 10.87
C CYS A 58 -8.99 0.75 11.84
N ALA A 59 -9.09 1.22 13.09
CA ALA A 59 -9.90 0.58 14.13
C ALA A 59 -11.40 0.62 13.81
N ASP A 60 -11.90 1.72 13.28
CA ASP A 60 -13.32 1.90 12.87
C ASP A 60 -13.71 0.90 11.77
N ARG A 61 -12.73 0.44 11.01
CA ARG A 61 -12.88 -0.58 9.96
C ARG A 61 -12.56 -2.00 10.45
N GLY A 62 -12.45 -2.21 11.77
CA GLY A 62 -12.20 -3.52 12.36
C GLY A 62 -10.77 -4.04 12.22
N ALA A 63 -9.85 -3.25 11.71
CA ALA A 63 -8.48 -3.69 11.47
C ALA A 63 -7.49 -3.13 12.50
N THR A 64 -6.52 -3.94 12.91
CA THR A 64 -5.48 -3.54 13.84
C THR A 64 -4.35 -2.79 13.12
N PRO A 65 -4.04 -1.51 13.49
CA PRO A 65 -2.94 -0.77 12.87
C PRO A 65 -1.58 -1.24 13.40
N VAL A 66 -0.74 -1.74 12.51
CA VAL A 66 0.66 -2.13 12.74
C VAL A 66 1.57 -1.03 12.17
N ILE A 67 1.61 0.10 12.85
CA ILE A 67 2.32 1.31 12.43
C ILE A 67 3.32 1.69 13.53
N PRO A 68 4.61 1.94 13.22
CA PRO A 68 5.57 2.39 14.20
C PRO A 68 5.19 3.76 14.78
N TYR A 69 5.41 3.94 16.07
CA TYR A 69 5.19 5.24 16.70
C TYR A 69 6.30 6.23 16.37
N ARG A 70 5.95 7.48 16.16
CA ARG A 70 6.91 8.58 16.05
C ARG A 70 7.65 8.78 17.38
N SER A 71 8.89 9.29 17.30
CA SER A 71 9.75 9.48 18.49
C SER A 71 9.16 10.42 19.53
N ASN A 72 8.38 11.41 19.12
CA ASN A 72 7.75 12.40 19.98
C ASN A 72 6.45 11.93 20.67
N ARG A 73 5.99 10.71 20.43
CA ARG A 73 4.76 10.20 21.07
C ARG A 73 5.03 9.76 22.50
N LYS A 74 4.23 10.27 23.44
CA LYS A 74 4.36 9.96 24.88
C LYS A 74 3.91 8.51 25.20
N ALA A 75 2.77 8.08 24.68
CA ALA A 75 2.26 6.73 24.88
C ALA A 75 2.55 5.85 23.65
N ARG A 76 3.38 4.83 23.82
CA ARG A 76 3.77 3.89 22.75
C ARG A 76 3.45 2.46 23.18
N LYS A 77 2.72 1.74 22.33
CA LYS A 77 2.59 0.29 22.47
C LYS A 77 3.74 -0.43 21.77
N ARG A 78 4.08 -1.62 22.23
CA ARG A 78 5.09 -2.45 21.58
C ARG A 78 4.65 -2.82 20.18
N LEU A 79 5.49 -2.49 19.18
CA LEU A 79 5.24 -2.86 17.79
C LEU A 79 5.41 -4.38 17.61
N ASN A 80 4.45 -5.02 16.96
CA ASN A 80 4.62 -6.41 16.50
C ASN A 80 5.60 -6.43 15.31
N LYS A 81 6.86 -6.77 15.60
CA LYS A 81 7.93 -6.79 14.58
C LYS A 81 7.67 -7.80 13.47
N LYS A 82 7.05 -8.95 13.78
CA LYS A 82 6.73 -10.00 12.79
C LYS A 82 5.70 -9.49 11.78
N SER A 83 4.61 -8.90 12.27
CA SER A 83 3.61 -8.29 11.38
C SER A 83 4.19 -7.10 10.61
N TYR A 84 5.00 -6.26 11.27
CA TYR A 84 5.61 -5.11 10.62
C TYR A 84 6.59 -5.48 9.50
N ALA A 85 7.28 -6.61 9.61
CA ALA A 85 8.17 -7.11 8.55
C ALA A 85 7.43 -7.37 7.23
N GLN A 86 6.11 -7.60 7.27
CA GLN A 86 5.29 -7.75 6.07
C GLN A 86 5.23 -6.48 5.20
N ARG A 87 5.58 -5.30 5.74
CA ARG A 87 5.72 -4.06 4.95
C ARG A 87 6.67 -4.24 3.75
N ASN A 88 7.64 -5.11 3.86
CA ASN A 88 8.56 -5.45 2.77
C ASN A 88 7.85 -5.97 1.50
N MET A 89 6.63 -6.51 1.61
CA MET A 89 5.85 -6.95 0.44
C MET A 89 5.51 -5.77 -0.48
N VAL A 90 5.10 -4.64 0.11
CA VAL A 90 4.81 -3.42 -0.67
C VAL A 90 6.08 -2.89 -1.35
N GLU A 91 7.21 -2.91 -0.66
CA GLU A 91 8.50 -2.48 -1.23
C GLU A 91 8.92 -3.36 -2.41
N ARG A 92 8.74 -4.69 -2.30
CA ARG A 92 9.01 -5.62 -3.39
C ARG A 92 8.09 -5.39 -4.58
N LEU A 93 6.78 -5.21 -4.34
CA LEU A 93 5.82 -4.90 -5.40
C LEU A 93 6.19 -3.60 -6.12
N LEU A 94 6.54 -2.55 -5.36
CA LEU A 94 7.01 -1.29 -5.92
C LEU A 94 8.33 -1.46 -6.70
N GLY A 95 9.24 -2.31 -6.24
CA GLY A 95 10.46 -2.67 -6.94
C GLY A 95 10.15 -3.27 -8.31
N LYS A 96 9.29 -4.29 -8.35
CA LYS A 96 8.82 -4.92 -9.60
C LYS A 96 8.13 -3.92 -10.55
N ALA A 97 7.28 -3.03 -10.01
CA ALA A 97 6.63 -2.01 -10.81
C ALA A 97 7.63 -1.00 -11.41
N LYS A 98 8.70 -0.68 -10.71
CA LYS A 98 9.77 0.22 -11.19
C LYS A 98 10.66 -0.40 -12.28
N GLU A 99 10.65 -1.71 -12.48
CA GLU A 99 11.29 -2.35 -13.64
C GLU A 99 10.65 -1.86 -14.95
N PHE A 100 9.41 -1.43 -14.90
CA PHE A 100 8.75 -0.78 -16.05
C PHE A 100 9.18 0.69 -16.12
N ARG A 101 10.05 1.00 -17.07
CA ARG A 101 10.70 2.31 -17.22
C ARG A 101 9.70 3.49 -17.18
N ARG A 102 8.56 3.38 -17.86
CA ARG A 102 7.54 4.46 -17.88
C ARG A 102 6.93 4.73 -16.51
N VAL A 103 6.77 3.70 -15.66
CA VAL A 103 6.31 3.86 -14.28
C VAL A 103 7.41 4.47 -13.42
N ALA A 104 8.66 3.98 -13.55
CA ALA A 104 9.80 4.46 -12.76
C ALA A 104 10.10 5.94 -13.02
N THR A 105 10.04 6.39 -14.27
CA THR A 105 10.37 7.76 -14.68
C THR A 105 9.20 8.74 -14.59
N ARG A 106 7.99 8.26 -14.24
CA ARG A 106 6.75 9.07 -14.28
C ARG A 106 6.62 9.85 -15.58
N TYR A 107 6.83 9.18 -16.68
CA TYR A 107 6.85 9.79 -18.01
C TYR A 107 5.53 10.48 -18.37
N GLU A 108 4.42 9.89 -17.93
CA GLU A 108 3.08 10.43 -18.18
C GLU A 108 2.77 11.60 -17.22
N LYS A 109 2.41 12.74 -17.79
CA LYS A 109 2.10 13.97 -17.04
C LYS A 109 0.66 13.99 -16.55
N LEU A 110 -0.27 13.38 -17.30
CA LEU A 110 -1.67 13.30 -16.92
C LEU A 110 -1.88 12.22 -15.86
N LYS A 111 -2.53 12.59 -14.76
CA LYS A 111 -2.77 11.71 -13.61
C LYS A 111 -3.50 10.41 -14.02
N GLU A 112 -4.54 10.54 -14.83
CA GLU A 112 -5.38 9.42 -15.28
C GLU A 112 -4.59 8.44 -16.14
N VAL A 113 -3.78 8.95 -17.07
CA VAL A 113 -2.93 8.14 -17.94
C VAL A 113 -1.86 7.42 -17.12
N PHE A 114 -1.24 8.12 -16.18
CA PHE A 114 -0.25 7.52 -15.28
C PHE A 114 -0.87 6.44 -14.38
N LEU A 115 -2.06 6.69 -13.84
CA LEU A 115 -2.81 5.71 -13.05
C LEU A 115 -3.16 4.46 -13.88
N GLY A 116 -3.63 4.65 -15.11
CA GLY A 116 -3.90 3.57 -16.05
C GLY A 116 -2.66 2.71 -16.33
N LEU A 117 -1.50 3.35 -16.54
CA LEU A 117 -0.22 2.66 -16.73
C LEU A 117 0.18 1.85 -15.49
N ILE A 118 -0.02 2.40 -14.29
CA ILE A 118 0.24 1.69 -13.04
C ILE A 118 -0.67 0.44 -12.94
N HIS A 119 -1.97 0.58 -13.21
CA HIS A 119 -2.90 -0.55 -13.18
C HIS A 119 -2.52 -1.65 -14.17
N LEU A 120 -2.15 -1.28 -15.39
CA LEU A 120 -1.69 -2.22 -16.42
C LEU A 120 -0.43 -2.97 -15.95
N THR A 121 0.52 -2.25 -15.37
CA THR A 121 1.78 -2.82 -14.86
C THR A 121 1.52 -3.80 -13.72
N LEU A 122 0.68 -3.42 -12.75
CA LEU A 122 0.33 -4.27 -11.61
C LEU A 122 -0.46 -5.51 -12.05
N GLY A 123 -1.37 -5.36 -13.02
CA GLY A 123 -2.08 -6.46 -13.64
C GLY A 123 -1.13 -7.44 -14.33
N PHE A 124 -0.13 -6.94 -15.07
CA PHE A 124 0.89 -7.77 -15.70
C PHE A 124 1.74 -8.54 -14.68
N ILE A 125 2.18 -7.88 -13.61
CA ILE A 125 2.93 -8.53 -12.51
C ILE A 125 2.10 -9.68 -11.93
N ARG A 126 0.82 -9.44 -11.68
CA ARG A 126 -0.09 -10.46 -11.14
C ARG A 126 -0.30 -11.63 -12.10
N LEU A 127 -0.52 -11.37 -13.38
CA LEU A 127 -0.70 -12.40 -14.40
C LEU A 127 0.57 -13.24 -14.58
N ARG A 128 1.75 -12.62 -14.58
CA ARG A 128 3.04 -13.33 -14.65
C ARG A 128 3.22 -14.32 -13.48
N ARG A 129 2.80 -13.94 -12.27
CA ARG A 129 2.81 -14.86 -11.12
C ARG A 129 1.90 -16.06 -11.35
N ILE A 130 0.66 -15.83 -11.80
CA ILE A 130 -0.30 -16.91 -12.05
C ILE A 130 0.23 -17.86 -13.12
N ALA A 131 0.78 -17.34 -14.20
CA ALA A 131 1.37 -18.15 -15.27
C ALA A 131 2.54 -19.01 -14.75
N ASN A 132 3.44 -18.45 -13.94
CA ASN A 132 4.58 -19.18 -13.38
C ASN A 132 4.16 -20.28 -12.40
N VAL A 133 3.06 -20.10 -11.64
CA VAL A 133 2.53 -21.14 -10.75
C VAL A 133 1.94 -22.30 -11.55
N ASN A 134 1.35 -22.04 -12.70
CA ASN A 134 0.73 -23.08 -13.55
C ASN A 134 1.73 -23.87 -14.42
N THR A 135 3.00 -23.41 -14.47
CA THR A 135 4.07 -24.05 -15.26
C THR A 135 5.08 -24.80 -14.37
N ALA A 136 4.93 -24.75 -13.06
CA ALA A 136 5.76 -25.44 -12.07
C ALA A 136 5.05 -26.69 -11.55
#